data_ccb38df4dda9467fd912eb8899dd26b8
#
_entry.id   ccb38df4dda9467fd912eb8899dd26b8
#
_cell.length_a   1.000
_cell.length_b   1.000
_cell.length_c   1.000
_cell.angle_alpha   90.00
_cell.angle_beta   90.00
_cell.angle_gamma   90.00
#
_symmetry.space_group_name_H-M   'P 1'
#
loop_
_entity.id
_entity.type
_entity.pdbx_description
1 polymer ?
#
loop_
_entity_poly.entity_id
_entity_poly.type
_entity_poly.pdbx_seq_one_letter_code
_entity_poly.pdbx_strand_id
1 'polypeptide(L)'
;MTNLVNAKWLKENLNNENLVIVDCRFDLMDKEYGKRSYAKNHIKGAVRVDLETELSSEVKTHGGRHPIPDSESLKNTFENLGISNDSLIVCYDEGDLAGPSRLWWILKYLGHSEVYVLNGGINEFIKIGGNTDDKIPDIKKGSFEVRVNDSMRVDMNYVKERLYKDDVAIVDSRDHKRYLGEFEPVDKRAGHIPSALNYFWMDILDKKDDSFKLKSVDELKKHFSKLNDYNEVIVYCGSGVTACPNSLALSEAGIKHKLYTGSFSDWVSYDDNKVNTTEI
;
A
#
# COMPACT_ATOMS: atom_id res chain seq x y z
N MET A 1 -17.44 -6.83 0.59
CA MET A 1 -17.30 -5.82 -0.49
C MET A 1 -15.87 -5.89 -0.96
N THR A 2 -15.61 -5.82 -2.26
CA THR A 2 -14.24 -5.79 -2.79
C THR A 2 -13.65 -4.38 -2.73
N ASN A 3 -12.34 -4.29 -2.56
CA ASN A 3 -11.58 -3.04 -2.63
C ASN A 3 -10.96 -2.83 -4.03
N LEU A 4 -11.34 -3.64 -5.00
CA LEU A 4 -10.79 -3.63 -6.35
C LEU A 4 -11.85 -3.25 -7.37
N VAL A 5 -11.42 -2.55 -8.41
CA VAL A 5 -12.17 -2.39 -9.66
C VAL A 5 -11.34 -2.91 -10.84
N ASN A 6 -12.00 -3.37 -11.89
CA ASN A 6 -11.31 -3.76 -13.12
C ASN A 6 -11.30 -2.62 -14.15
N ALA A 7 -10.46 -2.74 -15.17
CA ALA A 7 -10.31 -1.73 -16.21
C ALA A 7 -11.62 -1.45 -17.00
N LYS A 8 -12.46 -2.47 -17.19
CA LYS A 8 -13.75 -2.31 -17.87
C LYS A 8 -14.70 -1.43 -17.05
N TRP A 9 -14.82 -1.73 -15.75
CA TRP A 9 -15.61 -0.94 -14.82
C TRP A 9 -15.16 0.53 -14.81
N LEU A 10 -13.84 0.78 -14.70
CA LEU A 10 -13.32 2.14 -14.73
C LEU A 10 -13.67 2.86 -16.03
N LYS A 11 -13.50 2.19 -17.20
CA LYS A 11 -13.84 2.76 -18.51
C LYS A 11 -15.30 3.15 -18.63
N GLU A 12 -16.19 2.36 -18.06
CA GLU A 12 -17.66 2.61 -18.07
C GLU A 12 -18.06 3.73 -17.10
N ASN A 13 -17.23 4.05 -16.10
CA ASN A 13 -17.52 5.05 -15.07
C ASN A 13 -16.75 6.37 -15.21
N LEU A 14 -15.96 6.58 -16.26
CA LEU A 14 -15.18 7.80 -16.48
C LEU A 14 -15.96 9.12 -16.47
N ASN A 15 -17.27 9.06 -16.73
CA ASN A 15 -18.16 10.23 -16.72
C ASN A 15 -18.84 10.47 -15.37
N ASN A 16 -18.51 9.71 -14.34
CA ASN A 16 -19.03 9.93 -12.99
C ASN A 16 -18.38 11.19 -12.39
N GLU A 17 -19.18 12.19 -12.07
CA GLU A 17 -18.71 13.49 -11.56
C GLU A 17 -18.00 13.39 -10.19
N ASN A 18 -18.31 12.35 -9.41
CA ASN A 18 -17.66 12.10 -8.11
C ASN A 18 -16.42 11.23 -8.22
N LEU A 19 -16.05 10.75 -9.43
CA LEU A 19 -14.88 9.90 -9.63
C LEU A 19 -13.59 10.72 -9.62
N VAL A 20 -12.69 10.38 -8.71
CA VAL A 20 -11.30 10.86 -8.68
C VAL A 20 -10.37 9.70 -8.99
N ILE A 21 -9.62 9.80 -10.07
CA ILE A 21 -8.65 8.79 -10.49
C ILE A 21 -7.26 9.28 -10.08
N VAL A 22 -6.51 8.46 -9.33
CA VAL A 22 -5.22 8.86 -8.78
C VAL A 22 -4.11 7.97 -9.30
N ASP A 23 -3.15 8.57 -9.99
CA ASP A 23 -1.90 7.95 -10.44
C ASP A 23 -0.93 7.87 -9.26
N CYS A 24 -0.60 6.66 -8.85
CA CYS A 24 0.29 6.36 -7.72
C CYS A 24 1.60 5.73 -8.17
N ARG A 25 1.99 5.87 -9.45
CA ARG A 25 3.23 5.31 -9.98
C ARG A 25 4.45 5.89 -9.28
N PHE A 26 5.35 5.03 -8.86
CA PHE A 26 6.62 5.40 -8.25
C PHE A 26 7.67 4.32 -8.51
N ASP A 27 8.94 4.64 -8.26
CA ASP A 27 10.03 3.68 -8.17
C ASP A 27 10.93 4.07 -6.99
N LEU A 28 11.25 3.11 -6.12
CA LEU A 28 12.06 3.36 -4.91
C LEU A 28 13.50 3.76 -5.24
N MET A 29 14.01 3.42 -6.43
CA MET A 29 15.37 3.72 -6.88
C MET A 29 15.43 4.96 -7.77
N ASP A 30 14.28 5.45 -8.24
CA ASP A 30 14.15 6.59 -9.13
C ASP A 30 12.98 7.49 -8.73
N LYS A 31 13.25 8.45 -7.87
CA LYS A 31 12.24 9.36 -7.30
C LYS A 31 11.45 10.19 -8.33
N GLU A 32 12.02 10.43 -9.51
CA GLU A 32 11.36 11.18 -10.58
C GLU A 32 10.52 10.28 -11.51
N TYR A 33 10.56 8.95 -11.33
CA TYR A 33 9.88 8.00 -12.20
C TYR A 33 8.38 8.29 -12.31
N GLY A 34 7.67 8.42 -11.21
CA GLY A 34 6.22 8.66 -11.19
C GLY A 34 5.83 9.94 -11.90
N LYS A 35 6.58 11.04 -11.67
CA LYS A 35 6.38 12.33 -12.32
C LYS A 35 6.60 12.25 -13.83
N ARG A 36 7.69 11.60 -14.27
CA ARG A 36 7.98 11.42 -15.71
C ARG A 36 6.95 10.53 -16.40
N SER A 37 6.53 9.45 -15.74
CA SER A 37 5.53 8.52 -16.27
C SER A 37 4.17 9.19 -16.41
N TYR A 38 3.76 9.98 -15.41
CA TYR A 38 2.51 10.75 -15.45
C TYR A 38 2.53 11.81 -16.55
N ALA A 39 3.60 12.59 -16.66
CA ALA A 39 3.75 13.61 -17.70
C ALA A 39 3.78 13.03 -19.12
N LYS A 40 4.27 11.79 -19.27
CA LYS A 40 4.31 11.11 -20.57
C LYS A 40 2.94 10.57 -20.98
N ASN A 41 2.24 9.95 -20.06
CA ASN A 41 0.96 9.31 -20.32
C ASN A 41 0.28 8.88 -19.01
N HIS A 42 -0.98 9.22 -18.82
CA HIS A 42 -1.80 8.81 -17.67
C HIS A 42 -3.25 8.57 -18.09
N ILE A 43 -4.06 7.93 -17.25
CA ILE A 43 -5.49 7.75 -17.50
C ILE A 43 -6.12 9.15 -17.56
N LYS A 44 -6.87 9.42 -18.64
CA LYS A 44 -7.46 10.72 -18.89
C LYS A 44 -8.22 11.25 -17.67
N GLY A 45 -7.85 12.45 -17.23
CA GLY A 45 -8.44 13.11 -16.06
C GLY A 45 -7.90 12.64 -14.71
N ALA A 46 -6.92 11.72 -14.70
CA ALA A 46 -6.28 11.32 -13.45
C ALA A 46 -5.40 12.45 -12.89
N VAL A 47 -5.37 12.55 -11.57
CA VAL A 47 -4.42 13.36 -10.80
C VAL A 47 -3.26 12.48 -10.34
N ARG A 48 -2.10 13.06 -10.00
CA ARG A 48 -0.94 12.31 -9.49
C ARG A 48 -0.73 12.57 -8.01
N VAL A 49 -0.38 11.53 -7.26
CA VAL A 49 0.13 11.65 -5.89
C VAL A 49 1.57 11.13 -5.83
N ASP A 50 2.39 11.79 -5.04
CA ASP A 50 3.80 11.44 -4.86
C ASP A 50 4.01 10.66 -3.54
N LEU A 51 4.65 9.49 -3.63
CA LEU A 51 4.92 8.65 -2.47
C LEU A 51 5.85 9.35 -1.46
N GLU A 52 6.91 10.01 -1.95
CA GLU A 52 7.98 10.54 -1.12
C GLU A 52 7.57 11.83 -0.38
N THR A 53 6.79 12.69 -1.04
CA THR A 53 6.51 14.05 -0.57
C THR A 53 5.08 14.26 -0.10
N GLU A 54 4.13 13.43 -0.55
CA GLU A 54 2.70 13.58 -0.26
C GLU A 54 2.13 12.42 0.57
N LEU A 55 2.64 11.19 0.40
CA LEU A 55 2.23 10.01 1.17
C LEU A 55 3.28 9.58 2.21
N SER A 56 4.36 10.35 2.34
CA SER A 56 5.38 10.17 3.37
C SER A 56 5.78 11.51 3.97
N SER A 57 6.12 11.51 5.25
CA SER A 57 6.66 12.69 5.94
C SER A 57 8.19 12.61 6.04
N GLU A 58 8.79 13.67 6.56
CA GLU A 58 10.23 13.75 6.80
C GLU A 58 10.72 12.55 7.64
N VAL A 59 11.83 11.95 7.20
CA VAL A 59 12.49 10.83 7.89
C VAL A 59 13.18 11.34 9.15
N LYS A 60 12.85 10.73 10.29
CA LYS A 60 13.46 11.01 11.60
C LYS A 60 14.33 9.84 12.06
N THR A 61 14.90 9.94 13.26
CA THR A 61 15.66 8.85 13.88
C THR A 61 14.84 7.56 13.97
N HIS A 62 13.55 7.69 14.29
CA HIS A 62 12.56 6.61 14.39
C HIS A 62 11.35 6.91 13.51
N GLY A 63 10.54 5.90 13.22
CA GLY A 63 9.34 6.01 12.39
C GLY A 63 9.49 5.42 10.98
N GLY A 64 10.68 4.94 10.63
CA GLY A 64 10.97 4.28 9.35
C GLY A 64 11.28 5.25 8.21
N ARG A 65 11.48 4.71 6.99
CA ARG A 65 11.87 5.48 5.81
C ARG A 65 10.71 6.18 5.09
N HIS A 66 9.47 5.72 5.29
CA HIS A 66 8.27 6.35 4.74
C HIS A 66 7.23 6.56 5.85
N PRO A 67 7.52 7.46 6.83
CA PRO A 67 6.59 7.70 7.93
C PRO A 67 5.26 8.25 7.38
N ILE A 68 4.15 7.86 7.98
CA ILE A 68 2.84 8.43 7.61
C ILE A 68 2.83 9.91 7.99
N PRO A 69 2.46 10.81 7.06
CA PRO A 69 2.25 12.22 7.39
C PRO A 69 1.17 12.40 8.46
N ASP A 70 1.19 13.54 9.15
CA ASP A 70 0.11 13.90 10.05
C ASP A 70 -1.22 14.09 9.30
N SER A 71 -2.32 14.00 10.03
CA SER A 71 -3.67 14.01 9.46
C SER A 71 -4.02 15.33 8.75
N GLU A 72 -3.47 16.45 9.17
CA GLU A 72 -3.73 17.75 8.53
C GLU A 72 -2.98 17.87 7.21
N SER A 73 -1.73 17.41 7.16
CA SER A 73 -0.94 17.32 5.93
C SER A 73 -1.62 16.41 4.90
N LEU A 74 -2.08 15.23 5.30
CA LEU A 74 -2.81 14.30 4.42
C LEU A 74 -4.14 14.88 3.94
N LYS A 75 -4.89 15.54 4.82
CA LYS A 75 -6.12 16.27 4.45
C LYS A 75 -5.84 17.29 3.36
N ASN A 76 -4.84 18.14 3.55
CA ASN A 76 -4.47 19.15 2.56
C ASN A 76 -4.06 18.52 1.22
N THR A 77 -3.28 17.43 1.25
CA THR A 77 -2.93 16.68 0.05
C THR A 77 -4.20 16.19 -0.68
N PHE A 78 -5.12 15.55 0.03
CA PHE A 78 -6.32 14.99 -0.59
C PHE A 78 -7.28 16.07 -1.12
N GLU A 79 -7.46 17.16 -0.38
CA GLU A 79 -8.25 18.29 -0.89
C GLU A 79 -7.64 18.91 -2.15
N ASN A 80 -6.31 19.02 -2.23
CA ASN A 80 -5.62 19.51 -3.43
C ASN A 80 -5.72 18.54 -4.64
N LEU A 81 -5.89 17.24 -4.40
CA LEU A 81 -6.21 16.25 -5.42
C LEU A 81 -7.70 16.24 -5.83
N GLY A 82 -8.51 17.15 -5.27
CA GLY A 82 -9.95 17.22 -5.54
C GLY A 82 -10.79 16.20 -4.77
N ILE A 83 -10.21 15.52 -3.78
CA ILE A 83 -10.91 14.50 -3.00
C ILE A 83 -11.80 15.16 -1.95
N SER A 84 -13.07 14.75 -1.92
CA SER A 84 -14.09 15.08 -0.92
C SER A 84 -14.60 13.82 -0.23
N ASN A 85 -15.39 13.95 0.82
CA ASN A 85 -15.92 12.78 1.56
C ASN A 85 -16.85 11.88 0.74
N ASP A 86 -17.47 12.40 -0.29
CA ASP A 86 -18.37 11.71 -1.22
C ASP A 86 -17.67 11.25 -2.51
N SER A 87 -16.37 11.47 -2.63
CA SER A 87 -15.60 11.04 -3.80
C SER A 87 -15.52 9.52 -3.89
N LEU A 88 -15.69 9.02 -5.11
CA LEU A 88 -15.37 7.66 -5.51
C LEU A 88 -13.93 7.64 -6.02
N ILE A 89 -13.00 7.04 -5.29
CA ILE A 89 -11.59 7.12 -5.59
C ILE A 89 -11.11 5.81 -6.24
N VAL A 90 -10.39 5.92 -7.36
CA VAL A 90 -9.70 4.80 -8.00
C VAL A 90 -8.21 5.09 -8.09
N CYS A 91 -7.41 4.32 -7.38
CA CYS A 91 -5.94 4.42 -7.36
C CYS A 91 -5.33 3.42 -8.34
N TYR A 92 -4.27 3.80 -9.06
CA TYR A 92 -3.59 2.89 -9.99
C TYR A 92 -2.08 3.13 -10.09
N ASP A 93 -1.38 2.11 -10.57
CA ASP A 93 0.01 2.11 -11.04
C ASP A 93 0.14 1.30 -12.33
N GLU A 94 1.29 0.67 -12.59
CA GLU A 94 1.47 -0.28 -13.71
C GLU A 94 0.83 -1.67 -13.46
N GLY A 95 0.37 -1.96 -12.23
CA GLY A 95 -0.31 -3.20 -11.85
C GLY A 95 0.36 -3.98 -10.72
N ASP A 96 1.52 -3.57 -10.20
CA ASP A 96 2.15 -4.21 -9.04
C ASP A 96 1.45 -3.87 -7.71
N LEU A 97 0.58 -2.88 -7.71
CA LEU A 97 -0.29 -2.46 -6.62
C LEU A 97 0.42 -1.78 -5.44
N ALA A 98 1.71 -1.54 -5.48
CA ALA A 98 2.44 -1.01 -4.32
C ALA A 98 2.02 0.43 -3.96
N GLY A 99 2.02 1.34 -4.93
CA GLY A 99 1.60 2.73 -4.77
C GLY A 99 0.11 2.88 -4.43
N PRO A 100 -0.79 2.31 -5.25
CA PRO A 100 -2.22 2.44 -5.02
C PRO A 100 -2.69 1.79 -3.72
N SER A 101 -2.08 0.68 -3.28
CA SER A 101 -2.41 0.09 -1.98
C SER A 101 -1.96 0.96 -0.81
N ARG A 102 -0.86 1.71 -0.95
CA ARG A 102 -0.42 2.67 0.08
C ARG A 102 -1.44 3.81 0.22
N LEU A 103 -1.87 4.41 -0.90
CA LEU A 103 -2.90 5.46 -0.88
C LEU A 103 -4.24 4.92 -0.37
N TRP A 104 -4.68 3.74 -0.87
CA TRP A 104 -5.88 3.06 -0.39
C TRP A 104 -5.86 2.87 1.13
N TRP A 105 -4.75 2.35 1.67
CA TRP A 105 -4.62 2.12 3.11
C TRP A 105 -4.70 3.44 3.90
N ILE A 106 -4.03 4.50 3.45
CA ILE A 106 -4.05 5.81 4.11
C ILE A 106 -5.48 6.40 4.10
N LEU A 107 -6.19 6.35 2.96
CA LEU A 107 -7.57 6.82 2.87
C LEU A 107 -8.51 6.04 3.79
N LYS A 108 -8.39 4.70 3.83
CA LYS A 108 -9.15 3.86 4.79
C LYS A 108 -8.82 4.21 6.24
N TYR A 109 -7.54 4.42 6.55
CA TYR A 109 -7.08 4.84 7.88
C TYR A 109 -7.68 6.19 8.30
N LEU A 110 -7.84 7.12 7.36
CA LEU A 110 -8.48 8.43 7.61
C LEU A 110 -10.02 8.41 7.48
N GLY A 111 -10.62 7.22 7.33
CA GLY A 111 -12.07 7.02 7.40
C GLY A 111 -12.80 7.15 6.07
N HIS A 112 -12.10 7.21 4.92
CA HIS A 112 -12.74 7.21 3.61
C HIS A 112 -13.05 5.79 3.14
N SER A 113 -14.33 5.50 2.86
CA SER A 113 -14.79 4.15 2.52
C SER A 113 -14.75 3.84 1.01
N GLU A 114 -15.02 4.83 0.15
CA GLU A 114 -15.21 4.65 -1.29
C GLU A 114 -13.88 4.79 -2.06
N VAL A 115 -12.89 3.99 -1.67
CA VAL A 115 -11.58 3.93 -2.33
C VAL A 115 -11.28 2.53 -2.82
N TYR A 116 -10.86 2.43 -4.07
CA TYR A 116 -10.62 1.20 -4.80
C TYR A 116 -9.27 1.23 -5.51
N VAL A 117 -8.70 0.05 -5.73
CA VAL A 117 -7.46 -0.13 -6.50
C VAL A 117 -7.81 -0.73 -7.86
N LEU A 118 -7.24 -0.17 -8.93
CA LEU A 118 -7.41 -0.67 -10.29
C LEU A 118 -6.58 -1.94 -10.49
N ASN A 119 -7.24 -3.08 -10.51
CA ASN A 119 -6.59 -4.38 -10.70
C ASN A 119 -6.04 -4.52 -12.13
N GLY A 120 -4.72 -4.66 -12.25
CA GLY A 120 -4.00 -4.67 -13.52
C GLY A 120 -3.48 -3.29 -13.97
N GLY A 121 -3.79 -2.23 -13.20
CA GLY A 121 -3.24 -0.89 -13.39
C GLY A 121 -3.52 -0.27 -14.76
N ILE A 122 -2.73 0.74 -15.11
CA ILE A 122 -2.84 1.45 -16.39
C ILE A 122 -2.59 0.54 -17.59
N ASN A 123 -1.74 -0.49 -17.45
CA ASN A 123 -1.42 -1.40 -18.54
C ASN A 123 -2.66 -2.17 -19.02
N GLU A 124 -3.46 -2.69 -18.07
CA GLU A 124 -4.72 -3.37 -18.42
C GLU A 124 -5.76 -2.39 -18.97
N PHE A 125 -5.79 -1.16 -18.44
CA PHE A 125 -6.70 -0.13 -18.94
C PHE A 125 -6.41 0.25 -20.40
N ILE A 126 -5.13 0.41 -20.77
CA ILE A 126 -4.70 0.66 -22.16
C ILE A 126 -5.04 -0.54 -23.05
N LYS A 127 -4.79 -1.77 -22.58
CA LYS A 127 -5.05 -3.02 -23.34
C LYS A 127 -6.50 -3.16 -23.79
N ILE A 128 -7.45 -2.66 -22.98
CA ILE A 128 -8.88 -2.66 -23.35
C ILE A 128 -9.31 -1.41 -24.12
N GLY A 129 -8.37 -0.59 -24.59
CA GLY A 129 -8.65 0.65 -25.32
C GLY A 129 -9.22 1.76 -24.41
N GLY A 130 -8.75 1.86 -23.20
CA GLY A 130 -9.01 2.98 -22.30
C GLY A 130 -8.30 4.25 -22.76
N ASN A 131 -8.90 5.41 -22.53
CA ASN A 131 -8.37 6.70 -22.97
C ASN A 131 -7.31 7.22 -22.00
N THR A 132 -6.14 7.54 -22.55
CA THR A 132 -5.05 8.16 -21.82
C THR A 132 -4.65 9.47 -22.53
N ASP A 133 -4.05 10.40 -21.78
CA ASP A 133 -3.45 11.63 -22.33
C ASP A 133 -2.27 12.10 -21.45
N ASP A 134 -1.72 13.27 -21.78
CA ASP A 134 -0.64 13.94 -21.07
C ASP A 134 -1.08 15.27 -20.42
N LYS A 135 -2.40 15.54 -20.41
CA LYS A 135 -2.96 16.82 -19.99
C LYS A 135 -3.25 16.81 -18.48
N ILE A 136 -2.61 17.72 -17.76
CA ILE A 136 -2.89 17.94 -16.34
C ILE A 136 -4.33 18.46 -16.21
N PRO A 137 -5.22 17.77 -15.46
CA PRO A 137 -6.60 18.20 -15.30
C PRO A 137 -6.66 19.48 -14.46
N ASP A 138 -7.69 20.32 -14.72
CA ASP A 138 -8.04 21.43 -13.84
C ASP A 138 -8.79 20.88 -12.62
N ILE A 139 -8.17 21.00 -11.44
CA ILE A 139 -8.65 20.38 -10.21
C ILE A 139 -9.33 21.44 -9.35
N LYS A 140 -10.60 21.22 -9.03
CA LYS A 140 -11.27 21.96 -7.96
C LYS A 140 -10.89 21.37 -6.63
N LYS A 141 -10.45 22.20 -5.69
CA LYS A 141 -10.11 21.78 -4.33
C LYS A 141 -11.30 21.05 -3.69
N GLY A 142 -11.05 19.87 -3.14
CA GLY A 142 -12.04 19.08 -2.42
C GLY A 142 -12.29 19.57 -0.99
N SER A 143 -13.13 18.81 -0.27
CA SER A 143 -13.43 19.03 1.15
C SER A 143 -13.41 17.69 1.86
N PHE A 144 -12.35 17.43 2.63
CA PHE A 144 -12.09 16.15 3.27
C PHE A 144 -12.12 16.26 4.79
N GLU A 145 -13.01 15.50 5.44
CA GLU A 145 -13.10 15.38 6.90
C GLU A 145 -12.34 14.12 7.34
N VAL A 146 -11.34 14.31 8.18
CA VAL A 146 -10.53 13.20 8.74
C VAL A 146 -11.27 12.52 9.89
N ARG A 147 -11.37 11.17 9.80
CA ARG A 147 -11.92 10.29 10.83
C ARG A 147 -10.97 9.11 11.04
N VAL A 148 -9.94 9.33 11.84
CA VAL A 148 -8.87 8.34 12.03
C VAL A 148 -9.41 7.02 12.61
N ASN A 149 -9.03 5.91 11.99
CA ASN A 149 -9.28 4.56 12.48
C ASN A 149 -8.00 3.97 13.09
N ASP A 150 -7.75 4.27 14.36
CA ASP A 150 -6.56 3.82 15.10
C ASP A 150 -6.43 2.29 15.20
N SER A 151 -7.50 1.55 14.95
CA SER A 151 -7.44 0.08 14.96
C SER A 151 -6.64 -0.51 13.79
N MET A 152 -6.37 0.27 12.75
CA MET A 152 -5.64 -0.18 11.55
C MET A 152 -4.12 -0.07 11.69
N ARG A 153 -3.62 0.76 12.62
CA ARG A 153 -2.20 1.11 12.75
C ARG A 153 -1.62 0.65 14.07
N VAL A 154 -0.37 0.18 14.04
CA VAL A 154 0.41 -0.12 15.24
C VAL A 154 1.81 0.47 15.14
N ASP A 155 2.45 0.67 16.29
CA ASP A 155 3.82 1.16 16.43
C ASP A 155 4.80 0.04 16.85
N MET A 156 6.07 0.42 17.00
CA MET A 156 7.16 -0.47 17.40
C MET A 156 6.92 -1.12 18.78
N ASN A 157 6.43 -0.35 19.76
CA ASN A 157 6.18 -0.87 21.10
C ASN A 157 5.06 -1.91 21.09
N TYR A 158 3.99 -1.63 20.34
CA TYR A 158 2.88 -2.57 20.17
C TYR A 158 3.37 -3.91 19.57
N VAL A 159 4.21 -3.88 18.55
CA VAL A 159 4.81 -5.09 17.97
C VAL A 159 5.73 -5.81 18.96
N LYS A 160 6.59 -5.06 19.67
CA LYS A 160 7.54 -5.60 20.65
C LYS A 160 6.85 -6.37 21.79
N GLU A 161 5.70 -5.89 22.27
CA GLU A 161 4.90 -6.54 23.28
C GLU A 161 4.21 -7.83 22.80
N ARG A 162 4.19 -8.06 21.48
CA ARG A 162 3.52 -9.21 20.85
C ARG A 162 4.47 -10.26 20.30
N LEU A 163 5.77 -10.06 20.47
CA LEU A 163 6.75 -11.09 20.09
C LEU A 163 6.47 -12.41 20.81
N TYR A 164 6.56 -13.51 20.08
CA TYR A 164 6.44 -14.88 20.58
C TYR A 164 5.07 -15.21 21.23
N LYS A 165 4.01 -14.43 20.96
CA LYS A 165 2.67 -14.80 21.39
C LYS A 165 2.07 -15.80 20.40
N ASP A 166 1.55 -16.91 20.90
CA ASP A 166 1.03 -18.02 20.08
C ASP A 166 -0.23 -17.62 19.28
N ASP A 167 -0.94 -16.60 19.71
CA ASP A 167 -2.19 -16.12 19.10
C ASP A 167 -1.98 -14.88 18.19
N VAL A 168 -0.73 -14.44 17.97
CA VAL A 168 -0.39 -13.27 17.15
C VAL A 168 0.54 -13.67 16.01
N ALA A 169 0.14 -13.39 14.77
CA ALA A 169 1.01 -13.49 13.60
C ALA A 169 1.61 -12.12 13.27
N ILE A 170 2.92 -12.03 13.29
CA ILE A 170 3.67 -10.89 12.74
C ILE A 170 4.12 -11.32 11.33
N VAL A 171 3.75 -10.54 10.29
CA VAL A 171 3.92 -10.91 8.88
C VAL A 171 4.89 -9.96 8.20
N ASP A 172 6.05 -10.49 7.78
CA ASP A 172 7.03 -9.80 6.96
C ASP A 172 6.69 -9.92 5.47
N SER A 173 6.42 -8.79 4.82
CA SER A 173 6.07 -8.73 3.40
C SER A 173 7.29 -8.61 2.47
N ARG A 174 8.52 -8.58 2.98
CA ARG A 174 9.73 -8.44 2.18
C ARG A 174 10.09 -9.76 1.47
N ASP A 175 10.96 -9.62 0.47
CA ASP A 175 11.59 -10.77 -0.21
C ASP A 175 12.21 -11.73 0.79
N HIS A 176 12.15 -13.04 0.50
CA HIS A 176 12.57 -14.12 1.38
C HIS A 176 14.06 -14.05 1.76
N LYS A 177 14.94 -13.64 0.83
CA LYS A 177 16.37 -13.47 1.13
C LYS A 177 16.62 -12.32 2.10
N ARG A 178 15.81 -11.25 2.02
CA ARG A 178 15.87 -10.16 3.01
C ARG A 178 15.37 -10.62 4.38
N TYR A 179 14.30 -11.40 4.41
CA TYR A 179 13.77 -12.01 5.64
C TYR A 179 14.81 -12.91 6.31
N LEU A 180 15.50 -13.78 5.57
CA LEU A 180 16.56 -14.64 6.09
C LEU A 180 17.88 -13.90 6.42
N GLY A 181 17.99 -12.64 6.06
CA GLY A 181 19.24 -11.88 6.27
C GLY A 181 20.35 -12.25 5.31
N GLU A 182 20.08 -12.98 4.24
CA GLU A 182 21.06 -13.35 3.20
C GLU A 182 21.44 -12.15 2.31
N PHE A 183 20.54 -11.20 2.19
CA PHE A 183 20.72 -10.00 1.38
C PHE A 183 19.93 -8.82 1.97
N GLU A 184 20.60 -7.72 2.31
CA GLU A 184 19.93 -6.49 2.80
C GLU A 184 20.63 -5.24 2.22
N PRO A 185 20.12 -4.69 1.12
CA PRO A 185 20.75 -3.55 0.46
C PRO A 185 20.34 -2.19 1.04
N VAL A 186 19.37 -2.14 1.96
CA VAL A 186 18.69 -0.89 2.33
C VAL A 186 18.72 -0.62 3.83
N ASP A 187 18.44 -1.63 4.66
CA ASP A 187 18.32 -1.46 6.11
C ASP A 187 19.66 -1.69 6.84
N LYS A 188 19.84 -1.07 8.01
CA LYS A 188 21.09 -1.14 8.80
C LYS A 188 21.47 -2.55 9.24
N ARG A 189 20.50 -3.44 9.41
CA ARG A 189 20.69 -4.82 9.87
C ARG A 189 19.89 -5.77 8.98
N ALA A 190 20.49 -6.92 8.66
CA ALA A 190 19.86 -7.97 7.89
C ALA A 190 19.04 -8.91 8.79
N GLY A 191 17.98 -9.51 8.25
CA GLY A 191 17.08 -10.42 8.94
C GLY A 191 15.67 -9.86 9.11
N HIS A 192 14.92 -10.32 10.11
CA HIS A 192 13.50 -10.00 10.32
C HIS A 192 13.17 -9.77 11.81
N ILE A 193 12.00 -9.20 12.09
CA ILE A 193 11.47 -9.06 13.45
C ILE A 193 11.28 -10.47 14.05
N PRO A 194 11.78 -10.74 15.27
CA PRO A 194 11.62 -12.06 15.88
C PRO A 194 10.18 -12.55 15.89
N SER A 195 9.96 -13.84 15.68
CA SER A 195 8.65 -14.51 15.52
C SER A 195 7.82 -14.10 14.30
N ALA A 196 8.39 -13.33 13.36
CA ALA A 196 7.67 -12.98 12.13
C ALA A 196 7.66 -14.14 11.12
N LEU A 197 6.50 -14.35 10.49
CA LEU A 197 6.30 -15.23 9.33
C LEU A 197 6.58 -14.45 8.05
N ASN A 198 7.10 -15.11 7.01
CA ASN A 198 7.33 -14.45 5.72
C ASN A 198 6.18 -14.73 4.73
N TYR A 199 5.58 -13.65 4.23
CA TYR A 199 4.61 -13.66 3.13
C TYR A 199 5.01 -12.57 2.13
N PHE A 200 5.85 -12.93 1.16
CA PHE A 200 6.36 -11.97 0.19
C PHE A 200 5.23 -11.31 -0.60
N TRP A 201 5.20 -9.99 -0.64
CA TRP A 201 4.08 -9.23 -1.21
C TRP A 201 3.82 -9.49 -2.70
N MET A 202 4.85 -9.91 -3.47
CA MET A 202 4.66 -10.29 -4.87
C MET A 202 3.94 -11.64 -5.04
N ASP A 203 3.91 -12.48 -4.02
CA ASP A 203 3.27 -13.81 -4.09
C ASP A 203 1.74 -13.73 -4.15
N ILE A 204 1.15 -12.57 -3.86
CA ILE A 204 -0.29 -12.32 -4.01
C ILE A 204 -0.67 -11.98 -5.45
N LEU A 205 0.29 -11.79 -6.35
CA LEU A 205 0.07 -11.34 -7.72
C LEU A 205 0.20 -12.50 -8.71
N ASP A 206 -0.68 -12.49 -9.71
CA ASP A 206 -0.53 -13.26 -10.94
C ASP A 206 0.10 -12.37 -11.99
N LYS A 207 1.21 -12.83 -12.56
CA LYS A 207 1.81 -12.19 -13.74
C LYS A 207 1.24 -12.84 -15.00
N LYS A 208 0.48 -12.06 -15.78
CA LYS A 208 0.01 -12.47 -17.11
C LYS A 208 0.49 -11.46 -18.14
N ASP A 209 1.27 -11.92 -19.09
CA ASP A 209 1.93 -11.06 -20.08
C ASP A 209 2.79 -9.98 -19.37
N ASP A 210 2.56 -8.70 -19.69
CA ASP A 210 3.26 -7.55 -19.09
C ASP A 210 2.45 -6.87 -17.97
N SER A 211 1.40 -7.52 -17.44
CA SER A 211 0.59 -6.97 -16.34
C SER A 211 0.55 -7.90 -15.14
N PHE A 212 0.54 -7.30 -13.95
CA PHE A 212 0.26 -8.00 -12.70
C PHE A 212 -1.19 -7.78 -12.31
N LYS A 213 -1.83 -8.80 -11.75
CA LYS A 213 -3.16 -8.71 -11.17
C LYS A 213 -3.19 -9.39 -9.82
N LEU A 214 -3.96 -8.86 -8.90
CA LEU A 214 -4.21 -9.55 -7.64
C LEU A 214 -4.87 -10.90 -7.94
N LYS A 215 -4.39 -11.96 -7.28
CA LYS A 215 -4.98 -13.31 -7.32
C LYS A 215 -6.45 -13.28 -6.94
N SER A 216 -7.20 -14.29 -7.35
CA SER A 216 -8.60 -14.44 -6.96
C SER A 216 -8.76 -14.55 -5.43
N VAL A 217 -9.93 -14.19 -4.94
CA VAL A 217 -10.24 -14.27 -3.49
C VAL A 217 -10.00 -15.67 -2.93
N ASP A 218 -10.31 -16.72 -3.68
CA ASP A 218 -10.12 -18.10 -3.24
C ASP A 218 -8.63 -18.47 -3.16
N GLU A 219 -7.82 -18.01 -4.11
CA GLU A 219 -6.37 -18.18 -4.07
C GLU A 219 -5.74 -17.40 -2.92
N LEU A 220 -6.20 -16.18 -2.65
CA LEU A 220 -5.76 -15.39 -1.50
C LEU A 220 -6.13 -16.05 -0.17
N LYS A 221 -7.35 -16.56 -0.03
CA LYS A 221 -7.77 -17.33 1.16
C LYS A 221 -6.91 -18.56 1.38
N LYS A 222 -6.54 -19.26 0.30
CA LYS A 222 -5.64 -20.42 0.36
C LYS A 222 -4.22 -19.98 0.76
N HIS A 223 -3.71 -18.89 0.16
CA HIS A 223 -2.38 -18.35 0.45
C HIS A 223 -2.22 -17.97 1.91
N PHE A 224 -3.21 -17.28 2.47
CA PHE A 224 -3.21 -16.81 3.86
C PHE A 224 -3.88 -17.79 4.85
N SER A 225 -4.18 -19.03 4.45
CA SER A 225 -4.99 -19.97 5.26
C SER A 225 -4.45 -20.17 6.68
N LYS A 226 -3.11 -20.25 6.85
CA LYS A 226 -2.47 -20.39 8.17
C LYS A 226 -2.69 -19.19 9.09
N LEU A 227 -2.95 -18.00 8.54
CA LEU A 227 -3.20 -16.80 9.35
C LEU A 227 -4.56 -16.82 10.04
N ASN A 228 -5.48 -17.70 9.65
CA ASN A 228 -6.76 -17.89 10.34
C ASN A 228 -6.62 -18.55 11.72
N ASP A 229 -5.47 -19.16 12.00
CA ASP A 229 -5.18 -19.79 13.30
C ASP A 229 -4.80 -18.77 14.38
N TYR A 230 -4.60 -17.49 14.00
CA TYR A 230 -4.21 -16.41 14.90
C TYR A 230 -5.38 -15.44 15.17
N ASN A 231 -5.44 -14.93 16.39
CA ASN A 231 -6.44 -13.94 16.78
C ASN A 231 -6.09 -12.53 16.28
N GLU A 232 -4.81 -12.26 16.07
CA GLU A 232 -4.30 -10.97 15.61
C GLU A 232 -3.24 -11.18 14.51
N VAL A 233 -3.35 -10.40 13.42
CA VAL A 233 -2.37 -10.36 12.34
C VAL A 233 -1.80 -8.94 12.24
N ILE A 234 -0.47 -8.81 12.28
CA ILE A 234 0.26 -7.55 12.13
C ILE A 234 1.17 -7.66 10.91
N VAL A 235 0.98 -6.78 9.93
CA VAL A 235 1.75 -6.79 8.69
C VAL A 235 2.80 -5.69 8.69
N TYR A 236 4.00 -5.98 8.21
CA TYR A 236 5.06 -5.00 7.99
C TYR A 236 5.88 -5.33 6.73
N CYS A 237 6.72 -4.41 6.29
CA CYS A 237 7.73 -4.65 5.25
C CYS A 237 9.05 -3.94 5.58
N GLY A 238 9.71 -3.33 4.60
CA GLY A 238 10.90 -2.49 4.84
C GLY A 238 10.55 -1.13 5.44
N SER A 239 9.50 -0.47 4.94
CA SER A 239 9.16 0.93 5.27
C SER A 239 7.66 1.25 5.27
N GLY A 240 6.80 0.24 5.28
CA GLY A 240 5.34 0.40 5.33
C GLY A 240 4.68 0.70 3.97
N VAL A 241 5.41 0.56 2.86
CA VAL A 241 4.87 0.72 1.50
C VAL A 241 4.43 -0.63 0.95
N THR A 242 5.35 -1.58 0.74
CA THR A 242 5.05 -2.89 0.14
C THR A 242 4.33 -3.88 1.10
N ALA A 243 4.06 -3.49 2.34
CA ALA A 243 3.12 -4.18 3.21
C ALA A 243 1.65 -3.85 2.89
N CYS A 244 1.40 -2.72 2.22
CA CYS A 244 0.04 -2.31 1.86
C CYS A 244 -0.63 -3.23 0.82
N PRO A 245 0.06 -3.77 -0.23
CA PRO A 245 -0.49 -4.84 -1.06
C PRO A 245 -0.93 -6.07 -0.26
N ASN A 246 -0.15 -6.54 0.70
CA ASN A 246 -0.57 -7.62 1.59
C ASN A 246 -1.78 -7.23 2.46
N SER A 247 -1.83 -5.98 2.96
CA SER A 247 -3.01 -5.46 3.65
C SER A 247 -4.27 -5.47 2.77
N LEU A 248 -4.14 -5.05 1.50
CA LEU A 248 -5.23 -5.11 0.53
C LEU A 248 -5.68 -6.56 0.29
N ALA A 249 -4.73 -7.47 0.06
CA ALA A 249 -5.01 -8.89 -0.19
C ALA A 249 -5.63 -9.60 1.02
N LEU A 250 -5.18 -9.30 2.24
CA LEU A 250 -5.78 -9.79 3.49
C LEU A 250 -7.22 -9.28 3.65
N SER A 251 -7.48 -8.00 3.31
CA SER A 251 -8.84 -7.46 3.30
C SER A 251 -9.74 -8.19 2.30
N GLU A 252 -9.25 -8.48 1.07
CA GLU A 252 -9.98 -9.28 0.07
C GLU A 252 -10.23 -10.72 0.55
N ALA A 253 -9.28 -11.32 1.26
CA ALA A 253 -9.44 -12.64 1.87
C ALA A 253 -10.37 -12.64 3.10
N GLY A 254 -10.76 -11.47 3.61
CA GLY A 254 -11.60 -11.32 4.80
C GLY A 254 -10.86 -11.46 6.13
N ILE A 255 -9.53 -11.35 6.13
CA ILE A 255 -8.68 -11.47 7.32
C ILE A 255 -8.44 -10.08 7.93
N LYS A 256 -8.85 -9.90 9.19
CA LYS A 256 -8.58 -8.68 9.95
C LYS A 256 -7.09 -8.58 10.26
N HIS A 257 -6.51 -7.41 10.07
CA HIS A 257 -5.09 -7.17 10.30
C HIS A 257 -4.83 -5.73 10.67
N LYS A 258 -3.62 -5.47 11.15
CA LYS A 258 -3.08 -4.14 11.45
C LYS A 258 -1.78 -3.94 10.68
N LEU A 259 -1.46 -2.70 10.36
CA LEU A 259 -0.19 -2.34 9.70
C LEU A 259 0.77 -1.70 10.70
N TYR A 260 1.96 -2.27 10.84
CA TYR A 260 3.09 -1.61 11.46
C TYR A 260 3.74 -0.67 10.43
N THR A 261 3.32 0.59 10.44
CA THR A 261 3.69 1.56 9.41
C THR A 261 5.17 1.92 9.40
N GLY A 262 5.86 1.93 10.56
CA GLY A 262 7.31 2.15 10.64
C GLY A 262 8.12 0.99 10.08
N SER A 263 7.57 -0.22 10.14
CA SER A 263 8.12 -1.43 9.54
C SER A 263 9.55 -1.77 10.00
N PHE A 264 10.28 -2.57 9.22
CA PHE A 264 11.61 -3.04 9.60
C PHE A 264 12.63 -1.91 9.74
N SER A 265 12.56 -0.86 8.93
CA SER A 265 13.45 0.30 9.03
C SER A 265 13.29 1.07 10.36
N ASP A 266 12.07 1.13 10.90
CA ASP A 266 11.81 1.66 12.24
C ASP A 266 12.28 0.66 13.32
N TRP A 267 11.98 -0.62 13.17
CA TRP A 267 12.41 -1.66 14.11
C TRP A 267 13.92 -1.65 14.36
N VAL A 268 14.72 -1.60 13.30
CA VAL A 268 16.19 -1.60 13.38
C VAL A 268 16.80 -0.25 13.73
N SER A 269 16.00 0.80 13.85
CA SER A 269 16.44 2.10 14.35
C SER A 269 16.66 2.11 15.88
N TYR A 270 16.11 1.12 16.57
CA TYR A 270 16.29 0.89 18.00
C TYR A 270 17.36 -0.17 18.21
N ASP A 271 18.49 0.19 18.81
CA ASP A 271 19.65 -0.70 18.95
C ASP A 271 19.35 -1.94 19.80
N ASP A 272 18.46 -1.81 20.80
CA ASP A 272 18.04 -2.91 21.69
C ASP A 272 17.07 -3.92 21.05
N ASN A 273 16.50 -3.61 19.90
CA ASN A 273 15.60 -4.51 19.22
C ASN A 273 16.37 -5.66 18.56
N LYS A 274 15.98 -6.89 18.85
CA LYS A 274 16.58 -8.09 18.26
C LYS A 274 16.12 -8.28 16.83
N VAL A 275 16.97 -8.97 16.05
CA VAL A 275 16.70 -9.40 14.68
C VAL A 275 17.03 -10.89 14.57
N ASN A 276 16.18 -11.66 13.90
CA ASN A 276 16.40 -13.06 13.58
C ASN A 276 16.73 -13.24 12.09
N THR A 277 17.42 -14.34 11.78
CA THR A 277 17.80 -14.72 10.39
C THR A 277 17.44 -16.19 10.06
N THR A 278 16.71 -16.86 10.96
CA THR A 278 16.30 -18.26 10.81
C THR A 278 14.82 -18.34 10.50
N GLU A 279 14.44 -19.18 9.56
CA GLU A 279 13.04 -19.49 9.25
C GLU A 279 12.31 -20.05 10.48
N ILE A 280 11.02 -19.71 10.65
CA ILE A 280 10.17 -20.15 11.77
C ILE A 280 9.19 -21.22 11.28
#